data_a804ad51665caaea784833cdd7c22d12
#
_entry.id   a804ad51665caaea784833cdd7c22d12
#
_cell.length_a   1.000
_cell.length_b   1.000
_cell.length_c   1.000
_cell.angle_alpha   90.00
_cell.angle_beta   90.00
_cell.angle_gamma   90.00
#
_symmetry.space_group_name_H-M   'P 1'
#
loop_
_entity.id
_entity.type
_entity.pdbx_description
1 polymer ?
#
loop_
_entity_poly.entity_id
_entity_poly.type
_entity_poly.pdbx_seq_one_letter_code
_entity_poly.pdbx_strand_id
1 'polypeptide(L)'
;MYVRRVEQFVNSLKGIILKLAIYHFSGQIISRINSETNRTRSVVACAAYRSGEKLEDIGTGEIKYYHRKVMPESYMLVPANAPDWAMNREVLWNKVEQTERAYNAQLAREFNVALPVELSKEEQTRLAKNFCKKAFVDKGMVADLSIHRDDMNNPHFHVMLTMREFDENGNFKPKSHSEYVF
;
A
#
# COMPACT_ATOMS: atom_id res chain seq x y z
N MET A 1 16.11 -10.66 -6.12
CA MET A 1 16.39 -9.72 -7.24
C MET A 1 15.75 -8.34 -7.03
N TYR A 2 14.59 -8.22 -6.41
CA TYR A 2 13.91 -6.93 -6.13
C TYR A 2 14.59 -6.13 -5.01
N VAL A 3 15.02 -6.78 -3.94
CA VAL A 3 15.82 -6.17 -2.86
C VAL A 3 17.03 -5.42 -3.45
N ARG A 4 17.75 -6.01 -4.43
CA ARG A 4 18.88 -5.35 -5.11
C ARG A 4 18.46 -4.13 -5.95
N ARG A 5 17.25 -4.09 -6.53
CA ARG A 5 16.77 -2.92 -7.29
C ARG A 5 16.30 -1.80 -6.37
N VAL A 6 15.68 -2.15 -5.25
CA VAL A 6 15.34 -1.17 -4.19
C VAL A 6 16.64 -0.63 -3.59
N GLU A 7 17.63 -1.48 -3.31
CA GLU A 7 18.97 -1.06 -2.89
C GLU A 7 19.64 -0.17 -3.93
N GLN A 8 19.53 -0.45 -5.23
CA GLN A 8 20.06 0.40 -6.30
C GLN A 8 19.34 1.75 -6.40
N PHE A 9 18.01 1.77 -6.26
CA PHE A 9 17.25 3.03 -6.24
C PHE A 9 17.60 3.86 -5.00
N VAL A 10 17.67 3.22 -3.86
CA VAL A 10 18.12 3.84 -2.61
C VAL A 10 19.59 4.26 -2.72
N ASN A 11 20.44 3.46 -3.35
CA ASN A 11 21.82 3.81 -3.61
C ASN A 11 21.95 4.99 -4.60
N SER A 12 21.02 5.18 -5.52
CA SER A 12 20.99 6.37 -6.41
C SER A 12 20.56 7.65 -5.67
N LEU A 13 19.83 7.51 -4.56
CA LEU A 13 19.56 8.60 -3.62
C LEU A 13 20.75 8.86 -2.67
N LYS A 14 21.77 7.99 -2.69
CA LYS A 14 22.92 7.99 -1.81
C LYS A 14 23.89 9.16 -1.96
N GLY A 15 23.66 10.06 -2.89
CA GLY A 15 24.57 11.23 -3.02
C GLY A 15 24.58 12.19 -1.83
N ILE A 16 23.60 12.12 -0.90
CA ILE A 16 23.43 13.13 0.15
C ILE A 16 23.22 12.57 1.56
N ILE A 17 22.66 11.36 1.75
CA ILE A 17 22.29 10.90 3.11
C ILE A 17 22.64 9.43 3.28
N LEU A 18 23.85 9.15 3.74
CA LEU A 18 24.21 7.81 4.21
C LEU A 18 25.10 7.88 5.42
N LYS A 19 24.46 7.82 6.55
CA LYS A 19 25.20 7.24 7.68
C LYS A 19 24.38 6.44 8.69
N LEU A 20 23.11 6.38 8.81
CA LEU A 20 22.43 5.62 9.88
C LEU A 20 20.92 5.39 9.63
N ALA A 21 20.47 5.01 8.46
CA ALA A 21 19.09 4.52 8.34
C ALA A 21 19.08 3.03 8.69
N ILE A 22 18.37 2.66 9.75
CA ILE A 22 17.99 1.26 9.99
C ILE A 22 17.00 0.90 8.89
N TYR A 23 17.46 0.08 7.96
CA TYR A 23 16.70 -0.31 6.79
C TYR A 23 15.77 -1.45 7.15
N HIS A 24 14.50 -1.16 7.35
CA HIS A 24 13.47 -2.19 7.39
C HIS A 24 12.61 -2.08 6.14
N PHE A 25 12.61 -3.15 5.34
CA PHE A 25 11.73 -3.32 4.20
C PHE A 25 11.15 -4.73 4.26
N SER A 26 9.84 -4.83 4.41
CA SER A 26 9.14 -6.10 4.36
C SER A 26 7.95 -6.03 3.41
N GLY A 27 7.67 -7.15 2.74
CA GLY A 27 6.54 -7.26 1.84
C GLY A 27 5.73 -8.52 2.13
N GLN A 28 4.41 -8.42 1.99
CA GLN A 28 3.49 -9.54 2.14
C GLN A 28 2.33 -9.46 1.15
N ILE A 29 1.69 -10.60 0.95
CA ILE A 29 0.42 -10.68 0.25
C ILE A 29 -0.72 -10.67 1.28
N ILE A 30 -1.68 -9.77 1.09
CA ILE A 30 -2.95 -9.82 1.82
C ILE A 30 -3.86 -10.76 1.05
N SER A 31 -3.99 -11.99 1.53
CA SER A 31 -4.91 -12.99 0.98
C SER A 31 -6.20 -13.01 1.77
N ARG A 32 -7.31 -13.40 1.14
CA ARG A 32 -8.62 -13.55 1.78
C ARG A 32 -8.56 -14.50 2.98
N ILE A 33 -7.80 -15.57 2.87
CA ILE A 33 -7.52 -16.46 4.00
C ILE A 33 -6.12 -16.17 4.50
N ASN A 34 -6.01 -15.93 5.80
CA ASN A 34 -4.73 -15.85 6.47
C ASN A 34 -4.16 -17.26 6.63
N SER A 35 -3.00 -17.52 6.02
CA SER A 35 -2.37 -18.85 6.02
C SER A 35 -1.95 -19.34 7.41
N GLU A 36 -1.67 -18.42 8.34
CA GLU A 36 -1.23 -18.77 9.69
C GLU A 36 -2.40 -19.06 10.63
N THR A 37 -3.49 -18.30 10.51
CA THR A 37 -4.64 -18.38 11.43
C THR A 37 -5.85 -19.08 10.84
N ASN A 38 -5.84 -19.35 9.53
CA ASN A 38 -6.95 -19.88 8.74
C ASN A 38 -8.25 -19.04 8.86
N ARG A 39 -8.12 -17.74 9.16
CA ARG A 39 -9.24 -16.81 9.29
C ARG A 39 -9.41 -15.98 8.02
N THR A 40 -10.66 -15.68 7.70
CA THR A 40 -11.00 -14.75 6.62
C THR A 40 -10.54 -13.34 6.97
N ARG A 41 -9.94 -12.66 5.99
CA ARG A 41 -9.54 -11.25 6.08
C ARG A 41 -10.34 -10.43 5.07
N SER A 42 -10.68 -9.22 5.45
CA SER A 42 -11.21 -8.18 4.56
C SER A 42 -10.09 -7.20 4.21
N VAL A 43 -9.91 -6.90 2.92
CA VAL A 43 -8.96 -5.87 2.49
C VAL A 43 -9.43 -4.47 2.90
N VAL A 44 -10.75 -4.25 3.01
CA VAL A 44 -11.33 -3.01 3.56
C VAL A 44 -10.91 -2.81 5.02
N ALA A 45 -10.99 -3.87 5.83
CA ALA A 45 -10.52 -3.84 7.22
C ALA A 45 -9.01 -3.58 7.31
N CYS A 46 -8.22 -4.16 6.39
CA CYS A 46 -6.78 -3.89 6.30
C CYS A 46 -6.49 -2.43 5.97
N ALA A 47 -7.21 -1.82 5.05
CA ALA A 47 -7.07 -0.41 4.69
C ALA A 47 -7.49 0.52 5.84
N ALA A 48 -8.63 0.24 6.49
CA ALA A 48 -9.09 0.98 7.67
C ALA A 48 -8.07 0.94 8.81
N TYR A 49 -7.46 -0.23 9.05
CA TYR A 49 -6.43 -0.39 10.09
C TYR A 49 -5.20 0.48 9.83
N ARG A 50 -4.75 0.59 8.58
CA ARG A 50 -3.53 1.34 8.22
C ARG A 50 -3.77 2.83 8.13
N SER A 51 -4.88 3.23 7.51
CA SER A 51 -5.21 4.65 7.34
C SER A 51 -5.77 5.30 8.62
N GLY A 52 -6.35 4.50 9.54
CA GLY A 52 -7.10 5.00 10.69
C GLY A 52 -8.48 5.54 10.33
N GLU A 53 -8.90 5.44 9.06
CA GLU A 53 -10.21 5.89 8.60
C GLU A 53 -11.33 4.89 8.94
N LYS A 54 -12.54 5.41 9.04
CA LYS A 54 -13.75 4.59 9.09
C LYS A 54 -14.13 4.20 7.67
N LEU A 55 -14.18 2.91 7.38
CA LEU A 55 -14.55 2.38 6.07
C LEU A 55 -15.68 1.36 6.22
N GLU A 56 -16.71 1.46 5.40
CA GLU A 56 -17.75 0.46 5.33
C GLU A 56 -17.30 -0.72 4.45
N ASP A 57 -17.37 -1.91 5.00
CA ASP A 57 -17.23 -3.17 4.26
C ASP A 57 -18.60 -3.57 3.73
N ILE A 58 -18.90 -3.23 2.46
CA ILE A 58 -20.21 -3.44 1.83
C ILE A 58 -20.55 -4.94 1.80
N GLY A 59 -19.57 -5.82 1.72
CA GLY A 59 -19.78 -7.27 1.69
C GLY A 59 -20.36 -7.82 3.00
N THR A 60 -20.04 -7.18 4.13
CA THR A 60 -20.53 -7.57 5.47
C THR A 60 -21.53 -6.58 6.07
N GLY A 61 -21.62 -5.36 5.53
CA GLY A 61 -22.38 -4.25 6.10
C GLY A 61 -21.77 -3.68 7.38
N GLU A 62 -20.52 -4.02 7.69
CA GLU A 62 -19.86 -3.59 8.92
C GLU A 62 -18.97 -2.36 8.68
N ILE A 63 -18.98 -1.44 9.64
CA ILE A 63 -18.02 -0.33 9.67
C ILE A 63 -16.70 -0.83 10.27
N LYS A 64 -15.64 -0.78 9.51
CA LYS A 64 -14.28 -1.09 9.96
C LYS A 64 -13.63 0.19 10.47
N TYR A 65 -13.29 0.21 11.76
CA TYR A 65 -12.62 1.35 12.40
C TYR A 65 -11.68 0.88 13.50
N TYR A 66 -10.47 1.40 13.45
CA TYR A 66 -9.42 1.07 14.42
C TYR A 66 -8.87 2.37 15.02
N HIS A 67 -9.30 2.67 16.23
CA HIS A 67 -8.91 3.90 16.91
C HIS A 67 -7.38 4.02 17.01
N ARG A 68 -6.86 5.20 16.68
CA ARG A 68 -5.45 5.54 16.76
C ARG A 68 -5.27 6.79 17.60
N LYS A 69 -4.27 6.79 18.52
CA LYS A 69 -3.90 8.00 19.28
C LYS A 69 -3.29 9.07 18.37
N VAL A 70 -2.48 8.64 17.40
CA VAL A 70 -1.89 9.48 16.37
C VAL A 70 -2.41 8.99 15.04
N MET A 71 -3.14 9.86 14.34
CA MET A 71 -3.68 9.53 13.02
C MET A 71 -2.55 9.48 11.98
N PRO A 72 -2.48 8.42 11.17
CA PRO A 72 -1.54 8.36 10.06
C PRO A 72 -1.84 9.44 9.01
N GLU A 73 -0.80 9.92 8.35
CA GLU A 73 -0.98 10.67 7.11
C GLU A 73 -1.23 9.67 5.98
N SER A 74 -2.40 9.73 5.33
CA SER A 74 -2.73 8.75 4.29
C SER A 74 -3.06 9.41 2.96
N TYR A 75 -2.69 8.71 1.87
CA TYR A 75 -2.78 9.22 0.50
C TYR A 75 -3.14 8.10 -0.46
N MET A 76 -4.09 8.39 -1.36
CA MET A 76 -4.37 7.54 -2.52
C MET A 76 -3.56 8.04 -3.71
N LEU A 77 -2.64 7.22 -4.20
CA LEU A 77 -1.83 7.51 -5.39
C LEU A 77 -2.29 6.60 -6.51
N VAL A 78 -2.80 7.19 -7.58
CA VAL A 78 -3.44 6.47 -8.69
C VAL A 78 -2.70 6.69 -10.01
N PRO A 79 -2.64 5.68 -10.90
CA PRO A 79 -2.12 5.86 -12.25
C PRO A 79 -3.02 6.79 -13.07
N ALA A 80 -2.45 7.42 -14.10
CA ALA A 80 -3.15 8.43 -14.91
C ALA A 80 -4.41 7.91 -15.63
N ASN A 81 -4.47 6.60 -15.90
CA ASN A 81 -5.62 5.93 -16.53
C ASN A 81 -6.60 5.33 -15.50
N ALA A 82 -6.40 5.56 -14.21
CA ALA A 82 -7.33 5.11 -13.21
C ALA A 82 -8.62 5.93 -13.23
N PRO A 83 -9.78 5.32 -13.02
CA PRO A 83 -11.03 6.06 -12.91
C PRO A 83 -11.09 6.86 -11.60
N ASP A 84 -11.86 7.94 -11.58
CA ASP A 84 -11.95 8.85 -10.42
C ASP A 84 -12.31 8.15 -9.12
N TRP A 85 -13.16 7.11 -9.17
CA TRP A 85 -13.54 6.34 -7.99
C TRP A 85 -12.35 5.64 -7.32
N ALA A 86 -11.25 5.38 -8.03
CA ALA A 86 -10.05 4.74 -7.48
C ALA A 86 -9.30 5.64 -6.48
N MET A 87 -9.58 6.94 -6.46
CA MET A 87 -9.09 7.87 -5.46
C MET A 87 -9.83 7.78 -4.12
N ASN A 88 -11.00 7.15 -4.11
CA ASN A 88 -11.76 6.91 -2.88
C ASN A 88 -11.37 5.55 -2.30
N ARG A 89 -10.73 5.55 -1.13
CA ARG A 89 -10.23 4.35 -0.45
C ARG A 89 -11.32 3.30 -0.22
N GLU A 90 -12.46 3.71 0.31
CA GLU A 90 -13.57 2.81 0.59
C GLU A 90 -14.11 2.16 -0.68
N VAL A 91 -14.34 2.96 -1.71
CA VAL A 91 -14.84 2.46 -2.99
C VAL A 91 -13.83 1.52 -3.66
N LEU A 92 -12.55 1.89 -3.66
CA LEU A 92 -11.49 1.05 -4.24
C LEU A 92 -11.44 -0.34 -3.60
N TRP A 93 -11.33 -0.39 -2.27
CA TRP A 93 -11.12 -1.67 -1.59
C TRP A 93 -12.38 -2.53 -1.58
N ASN A 94 -13.57 -1.94 -1.57
CA ASN A 94 -14.82 -2.69 -1.79
C ASN A 94 -14.91 -3.26 -3.21
N LYS A 95 -14.48 -2.53 -4.24
CA LYS A 95 -14.40 -3.05 -5.61
C LYS A 95 -13.38 -4.19 -5.74
N VAL A 96 -12.27 -4.13 -5.03
CA VAL A 96 -11.30 -5.24 -4.96
C VAL A 96 -11.96 -6.47 -4.34
N GLU A 97 -12.68 -6.34 -3.21
CA GLU A 97 -13.42 -7.44 -2.58
C GLU A 97 -14.41 -8.09 -3.55
N GLN A 98 -15.16 -7.28 -4.30
CA GLN A 98 -16.16 -7.74 -5.27
C GLN A 98 -15.54 -8.41 -6.49
N THR A 99 -14.33 -7.99 -6.88
CA THR A 99 -13.63 -8.52 -8.06
C THR A 99 -12.90 -9.83 -7.74
N GLU A 100 -12.29 -9.91 -6.58
CA GLU A 100 -11.45 -11.04 -6.16
C GLU A 100 -12.28 -12.08 -5.40
N ARG A 101 -13.12 -12.85 -6.11
CA ARG A 101 -14.15 -13.73 -5.50
C ARG A 101 -13.65 -15.07 -5.00
N ALA A 102 -12.47 -15.52 -5.44
CA ALA A 102 -11.95 -16.83 -5.06
C ALA A 102 -11.73 -16.93 -3.54
N TYR A 103 -12.01 -18.09 -2.96
CA TYR A 103 -11.82 -18.35 -1.53
C TYR A 103 -10.43 -18.00 -1.02
N ASN A 104 -9.39 -18.32 -1.81
CA ASN A 104 -8.00 -18.05 -1.50
C ASN A 104 -7.44 -16.84 -2.27
N ALA A 105 -8.29 -15.89 -2.70
CA ALA A 105 -7.88 -14.76 -3.50
C ALA A 105 -6.78 -13.95 -2.81
N GLN A 106 -5.79 -13.54 -3.57
CA GLN A 106 -4.86 -12.49 -3.20
C GLN A 106 -5.56 -11.15 -3.46
N LEU A 107 -5.75 -10.36 -2.40
CA LEU A 107 -6.52 -9.12 -2.41
C LEU A 107 -5.65 -7.89 -2.65
N ALA A 108 -4.47 -7.87 -2.03
CA ALA A 108 -3.52 -6.78 -2.16
C ALA A 108 -2.09 -7.26 -1.92
N ARG A 109 -1.11 -6.48 -2.39
CA ARG A 109 0.27 -6.52 -1.89
C ARG A 109 0.45 -5.43 -0.85
N GLU A 110 1.26 -5.70 0.12
CA GLU A 110 1.63 -4.70 1.13
C GLU A 110 3.13 -4.64 1.30
N PHE A 111 3.63 -3.42 1.42
CA PHE A 111 5.00 -3.18 1.87
C PHE A 111 5.01 -2.28 3.09
N ASN A 112 5.90 -2.60 4.02
CA ASN A 112 6.24 -1.77 5.17
C ASN A 112 7.69 -1.31 5.00
N VAL A 113 7.89 0.00 5.02
CA VAL A 113 9.18 0.63 4.70
C VAL A 113 9.52 1.67 5.76
N ALA A 114 10.68 1.52 6.39
CA ALA A 114 11.20 2.50 7.33
C ALA A 114 11.55 3.82 6.62
N LEU A 115 11.33 4.93 7.31
CA LEU A 115 11.72 6.26 6.88
C LEU A 115 12.92 6.74 7.70
N PRO A 116 13.88 7.48 7.09
CA PRO A 116 14.99 8.06 7.85
C PRO A 116 14.49 9.05 8.89
N VAL A 117 14.93 8.88 10.13
CA VAL A 117 14.56 9.76 11.25
C VAL A 117 15.20 11.16 11.13
N GLU A 118 16.27 11.27 10.34
CA GLU A 118 17.00 12.51 10.11
C GLU A 118 16.25 13.47 9.18
N LEU A 119 15.25 12.98 8.44
CA LEU A 119 14.45 13.80 7.54
C LEU A 119 13.31 14.48 8.29
N SER A 120 12.98 15.70 7.88
CA SER A 120 11.76 16.37 8.34
C SER A 120 10.51 15.58 7.92
N LYS A 121 9.37 15.84 8.56
CA LYS A 121 8.09 15.18 8.23
C LYS A 121 7.71 15.39 6.76
N GLU A 122 7.93 16.58 6.25
CA GLU A 122 7.67 16.97 4.86
C GLU A 122 8.55 16.20 3.89
N GLU A 123 9.84 16.04 4.22
CA GLU A 123 10.79 15.27 3.41
C GLU A 123 10.48 13.79 3.43
N GLN A 124 10.12 13.23 4.59
CA GLN A 124 9.65 11.84 4.72
C GLN A 124 8.41 11.60 3.87
N THR A 125 7.43 12.50 3.91
CA THR A 125 6.21 12.40 3.10
C THR A 125 6.52 12.48 1.61
N ARG A 126 7.37 13.40 1.19
CA ARG A 126 7.82 13.54 -0.20
C ARG A 126 8.56 12.29 -0.67
N LEU A 127 9.45 11.74 0.16
CA LEU A 127 10.20 10.51 -0.13
C LEU A 127 9.25 9.32 -0.33
N ALA A 128 8.31 9.11 0.60
CA ALA A 128 7.35 8.02 0.53
C ALA A 128 6.46 8.11 -0.73
N LYS A 129 5.92 9.30 -1.03
CA LYS A 129 5.10 9.51 -2.24
C LYS A 129 5.90 9.27 -3.52
N ASN A 130 7.12 9.81 -3.62
CA ASN A 130 7.98 9.63 -4.80
C ASN A 130 8.37 8.16 -4.99
N PHE A 131 8.68 7.46 -3.89
CA PHE A 131 8.96 6.04 -3.93
C PHE A 131 7.74 5.26 -4.45
N CYS A 132 6.56 5.45 -3.84
CA CYS A 132 5.34 4.75 -4.26
C CYS A 132 4.97 5.06 -5.71
N LYS A 133 5.10 6.32 -6.13
CA LYS A 133 4.84 6.70 -7.52
C LYS A 133 5.74 5.93 -8.49
N LYS A 134 7.05 6.00 -8.32
CA LYS A 134 8.02 5.37 -9.25
C LYS A 134 8.02 3.84 -9.18
N ALA A 135 7.90 3.29 -7.97
CA ALA A 135 7.99 1.84 -7.78
C ALA A 135 6.71 1.11 -8.21
N PHE A 136 5.53 1.75 -8.06
CA PHE A 136 4.24 1.07 -8.17
C PHE A 136 3.25 1.78 -9.10
N VAL A 137 2.99 3.09 -8.89
CA VAL A 137 1.94 3.80 -9.62
C VAL A 137 2.28 3.94 -11.10
N ASP A 138 3.53 4.26 -11.42
CA ASP A 138 4.02 4.34 -12.81
C ASP A 138 4.01 2.98 -13.54
N LYS A 139 3.72 1.89 -12.80
CA LYS A 139 3.51 0.53 -13.32
C LYS A 139 2.05 0.10 -13.30
N GLY A 140 1.12 1.04 -13.13
CA GLY A 140 -0.32 0.80 -13.24
C GLY A 140 -1.01 0.35 -11.96
N MET A 141 -0.32 0.23 -10.81
CA MET A 141 -0.94 -0.12 -9.54
C MET A 141 -1.47 1.13 -8.82
N VAL A 142 -2.62 1.02 -8.15
CA VAL A 142 -3.00 2.00 -7.13
C VAL A 142 -2.20 1.74 -5.88
N ALA A 143 -1.68 2.80 -5.28
CA ALA A 143 -0.93 2.74 -4.04
C ALA A 143 -1.69 3.52 -2.94
N ASP A 144 -2.21 2.79 -1.96
CA ASP A 144 -2.81 3.33 -0.74
C ASP A 144 -1.71 3.44 0.32
N LEU A 145 -1.17 4.65 0.46
CA LEU A 145 -0.03 4.98 1.30
C LEU A 145 -0.49 5.50 2.67
N SER A 146 0.01 4.93 3.76
CA SER A 146 -0.22 5.39 5.14
C SER A 146 1.10 5.54 5.87
N ILE A 147 1.41 6.76 6.31
CA ILE A 147 2.65 7.11 7.01
C ILE A 147 2.37 7.17 8.51
N HIS A 148 3.10 6.37 9.27
CA HIS A 148 3.00 6.23 10.72
C HIS A 148 4.17 6.92 11.41
N ARG A 149 3.88 7.79 12.37
CA ARG A 149 4.84 8.54 13.18
C ARG A 149 4.45 8.57 14.66
N ASP A 150 3.75 7.54 15.10
CA ASP A 150 3.39 7.33 16.51
C ASP A 150 4.61 7.01 17.37
N ASP A 151 5.65 6.42 16.79
CA ASP A 151 7.00 6.32 17.35
C ASP A 151 7.96 7.20 16.55
N MET A 152 8.51 8.23 17.18
CA MET A 152 9.44 9.17 16.54
C MET A 152 10.79 8.52 16.17
N ASN A 153 11.16 7.41 16.82
CA ASN A 153 12.37 6.66 16.53
C ASN A 153 12.19 5.63 15.42
N ASN A 154 10.94 5.40 15.01
CA ASN A 154 10.60 4.42 13.98
C ASN A 154 9.53 4.95 13.02
N PRO A 155 9.74 6.11 12.38
CA PRO A 155 8.82 6.56 11.34
C PRO A 155 8.86 5.57 10.17
N HIS A 156 7.69 5.16 9.71
CA HIS A 156 7.57 4.19 8.63
C HIS A 156 6.28 4.41 7.85
N PHE A 157 6.21 3.81 6.67
CA PHE A 157 4.96 3.78 5.93
C PHE A 157 4.56 2.38 5.53
N HIS A 158 3.26 2.16 5.53
CA HIS A 158 2.62 1.04 4.88
C HIS A 158 2.09 1.50 3.52
N VAL A 159 2.26 0.68 2.50
CA VAL A 159 1.59 0.88 1.22
C VAL A 159 0.88 -0.39 0.81
N MET A 160 -0.43 -0.29 0.59
CA MET A 160 -1.23 -1.35 0.01
C MET A 160 -1.40 -1.10 -1.49
N LEU A 161 -1.20 -2.12 -2.30
CA LEU A 161 -1.21 -2.05 -3.75
C LEU A 161 -2.31 -2.94 -4.32
N THR A 162 -3.00 -2.48 -5.35
CA THR A 162 -3.92 -3.32 -6.11
C THR A 162 -3.16 -4.45 -6.81
N MET A 163 -3.83 -5.60 -6.98
CA MET A 163 -3.30 -6.76 -7.72
C MET A 163 -3.48 -6.61 -9.23
N ARG A 164 -4.28 -5.64 -9.66
CA ARG A 164 -4.67 -5.43 -11.05
C ARG A 164 -4.43 -3.99 -11.45
N GLU A 165 -4.08 -3.79 -12.70
CA GLU A 165 -4.06 -2.52 -13.39
C GLU A 165 -5.48 -2.17 -13.90
N PHE A 166 -5.65 -0.95 -14.43
CA PHE A 166 -6.85 -0.54 -15.14
C PHE A 166 -6.67 -0.65 -16.66
N ASP A 167 -7.76 -0.99 -17.35
CA ASP A 167 -7.86 -0.86 -18.82
C ASP A 167 -8.23 0.59 -19.21
N GLU A 168 -8.38 0.83 -20.52
CA GLU A 168 -8.74 2.15 -21.07
C GLU A 168 -10.16 2.61 -20.67
N ASN A 169 -11.01 1.66 -20.24
CA ASN A 169 -12.38 1.92 -19.80
C ASN A 169 -12.50 2.06 -18.29
N GLY A 170 -11.39 2.03 -17.55
CA GLY A 170 -11.36 2.10 -16.09
C GLY A 170 -11.82 0.83 -15.37
N ASN A 171 -11.82 -0.32 -16.04
CA ASN A 171 -12.07 -1.62 -15.42
C ASN A 171 -10.77 -2.29 -15.00
N PHE A 172 -10.84 -3.15 -13.98
CA PHE A 172 -9.69 -3.97 -13.61
C PHE A 172 -9.34 -4.98 -14.71
N LYS A 173 -8.09 -4.98 -15.18
CA LYS A 173 -7.54 -6.00 -16.07
C LYS A 173 -7.45 -7.37 -15.38
N PRO A 174 -7.30 -8.46 -16.13
CA PRO A 174 -6.88 -9.74 -15.58
C PRO A 174 -5.59 -9.60 -14.77
N LYS A 175 -5.39 -10.43 -13.74
CA LYS A 175 -4.11 -10.47 -13.02
C LYS A 175 -2.99 -10.87 -13.98
N SER A 176 -1.95 -10.04 -14.05
CA SER A 176 -0.71 -10.41 -14.73
C SER A 176 0.19 -11.15 -13.75
N HIS A 177 0.49 -12.42 -14.04
CA HIS A 177 1.40 -13.22 -13.23
C HIS A 177 2.87 -13.07 -13.67
N SER A 178 3.14 -12.51 -14.86
CA SER A 178 4.46 -12.54 -15.49
C SER A 178 5.33 -11.31 -15.24
N GLU A 179 4.75 -10.15 -14.92
CA GLU A 179 5.51 -8.90 -14.85
C GLU A 179 5.89 -8.45 -13.43
N TYR A 180 5.32 -9.09 -12.41
CA TYR A 180 5.56 -8.75 -11.01
C TYR A 180 6.19 -9.92 -10.24
N VAL A 181 7.23 -10.52 -10.83
CA VAL A 181 8.09 -11.44 -10.08
C VAL A 181 9.00 -10.60 -9.20
N PHE A 182 8.72 -10.60 -7.92
CA PHE A 182 9.50 -9.94 -6.86
C PHE A 182 10.64 -10.83 -6.41
#